data_3480422e24f43cffd7422f29f1b4d158
#
_entry.id   3480422e24f43cffd7422f29f1b4d158
#
_cell.length_a   1.000
_cell.length_b   1.000
_cell.length_c   1.000
_cell.angle_alpha   90.00
_cell.angle_beta   90.00
_cell.angle_gamma   90.00
#
_symmetry.space_group_name_H-M   'P 1'
#
loop_
_entity.id
_entity.type
_entity.pdbx_description
1 polymer ?
#
loop_
_entity_poly.entity_id
_entity_poly.type
_entity_poly.pdbx_seq_one_letter_code
_entity_poly.pdbx_strand_id
1 'polypeptide(L)'
;AYVNKRKVGRQEFFDTLDTWGKDPSRKFIMFHYSILSEGINVPGLTHTILLRNLPVIEMAQTIGRVIRLDKQDAADIQSGKIPAGQLNFYRKRTGFVTVPVFANYGKQTEKRLQRVVDAIFVKGIAPTE
;
A
#
# COMPACT_ATOMS: atom_id res chain seq x y z
N ALA A 1 -10.18 -6.78 -16.84
CA ALA A 1 -9.35 -5.63 -16.47
C ALA A 1 -9.07 -4.77 -17.70
N TYR A 2 -8.53 -3.58 -17.47
CA TYR A 2 -8.13 -2.66 -18.53
C TYR A 2 -6.76 -2.06 -18.21
N VAL A 3 -5.91 -1.95 -19.22
CA VAL A 3 -4.63 -1.25 -19.16
C VAL A 3 -4.63 -0.20 -20.27
N ASN A 4 -4.50 1.09 -19.92
CA ASN A 4 -4.55 2.21 -20.87
C ASN A 4 -5.73 2.11 -21.84
N LYS A 5 -6.94 1.88 -21.31
CA LYS A 5 -8.20 1.72 -22.07
C LYS A 5 -8.31 0.43 -22.92
N ARG A 6 -7.27 -0.39 -23.00
CA ARG A 6 -7.31 -1.70 -23.68
C ARG A 6 -7.77 -2.77 -22.70
N LYS A 7 -8.76 -3.57 -23.09
CA LYS A 7 -9.21 -4.73 -22.31
C LYS A 7 -8.12 -5.81 -22.31
N VAL A 8 -7.78 -6.30 -21.14
CA VAL A 8 -6.75 -7.32 -20.93
C VAL A 8 -7.26 -8.45 -20.05
N GLY A 9 -6.63 -9.62 -20.16
CA GLY A 9 -6.88 -10.73 -19.25
C GLY A 9 -6.35 -10.45 -17.84
N ARG A 10 -6.75 -11.29 -16.89
CA ARG A 10 -6.33 -11.15 -15.48
C ARG A 10 -4.82 -11.28 -15.32
N GLN A 11 -4.22 -12.28 -15.94
CA GLN A 11 -2.78 -12.53 -15.85
C GLN A 11 -1.97 -11.36 -16.47
N GLU A 12 -2.35 -10.90 -17.65
CA GLU A 12 -1.70 -9.76 -18.29
C GLU A 12 -1.78 -8.49 -17.42
N PHE A 13 -2.91 -8.29 -16.75
CA PHE A 13 -3.06 -7.16 -15.84
C PHE A 13 -2.08 -7.23 -14.67
N PHE A 14 -1.93 -8.38 -14.04
CA PHE A 14 -0.99 -8.56 -12.93
C PHE A 14 0.46 -8.50 -13.34
N ASP A 15 0.80 -9.05 -14.50
CA ASP A 15 2.15 -8.95 -15.06
C ASP A 15 2.51 -7.49 -15.36
N THR A 16 1.54 -6.71 -15.83
CA THR A 16 1.70 -5.27 -16.04
C THR A 16 1.96 -4.53 -14.73
N LEU A 17 1.17 -4.81 -13.69
CA LEU A 17 1.37 -4.20 -12.37
C LEU A 17 2.74 -4.54 -11.78
N ASP A 18 3.18 -5.78 -11.94
CA ASP A 18 4.50 -6.20 -11.46
C ASP A 18 5.62 -5.48 -12.21
N THR A 19 5.54 -5.43 -13.53
CA THR A 19 6.52 -4.76 -14.39
C THR A 19 6.59 -3.26 -14.11
N TRP A 20 5.44 -2.61 -14.06
CA TRP A 20 5.36 -1.16 -13.82
C TRP A 20 5.77 -0.80 -12.40
N GLY A 21 5.42 -1.62 -11.42
CA GLY A 21 5.77 -1.38 -10.03
C GLY A 21 7.26 -1.53 -9.73
N LYS A 22 8.00 -2.29 -10.54
CA LYS A 22 9.45 -2.45 -10.43
C LYS A 22 10.23 -1.33 -11.11
N ASP A 23 9.60 -0.56 -11.97
CA ASP A 23 10.23 0.55 -12.70
C ASP A 23 10.09 1.85 -11.91
N PRO A 24 11.18 2.37 -11.29
CA PRO A 24 11.12 3.58 -10.47
C PRO A 24 10.81 4.85 -11.26
N SER A 25 10.98 4.82 -12.58
CA SER A 25 10.66 5.95 -13.46
C SER A 25 9.20 6.01 -13.85
N ARG A 26 8.47 4.90 -13.69
CA ARG A 26 7.08 4.81 -14.12
C ARG A 26 6.13 5.23 -13.00
N LYS A 27 5.19 6.10 -13.37
CA LYS A 27 4.07 6.49 -12.50
C LYS A 27 2.78 5.97 -13.10
N PHE A 28 1.94 5.37 -12.28
CA PHE A 28 0.62 4.88 -12.70
C PHE A 28 -0.38 4.94 -11.56
N ILE A 29 -1.65 4.94 -11.91
CA ILE A 29 -2.76 4.84 -10.98
C ILE A 29 -3.56 3.59 -11.32
N MET A 30 -3.88 2.80 -10.31
CA MET A 30 -4.73 1.62 -10.44
C MET A 30 -6.05 1.86 -9.72
N PHE A 31 -7.14 1.69 -10.44
CA PHE A 31 -8.48 1.68 -9.87
C PHE A 31 -8.95 0.24 -9.72
N HIS A 32 -9.43 -0.12 -8.56
CA HIS A 32 -10.00 -1.46 -8.33
C HIS A 32 -11.09 -1.41 -7.28
N TYR A 33 -11.94 -2.43 -7.26
CA TYR A 33 -12.98 -2.58 -6.25
C TYR A 33 -12.53 -3.51 -5.11
N SER A 34 -12.05 -4.70 -5.42
CA SER A 34 -11.66 -5.72 -4.44
C SER A 34 -10.43 -6.54 -4.82
N ILE A 35 -9.81 -6.25 -5.95
CA ILE A 35 -8.77 -7.12 -6.54
C ILE A 35 -7.55 -7.32 -5.63
N LEU A 36 -7.26 -6.35 -4.78
CA LEU A 36 -6.11 -6.43 -3.87
C LEU A 36 -6.41 -7.25 -2.60
N SER A 37 -7.66 -7.56 -2.32
CA SER A 37 -8.01 -8.44 -1.19
C SER A 37 -7.58 -9.90 -1.42
N GLU A 38 -7.27 -10.26 -2.65
CA GLU A 38 -6.90 -11.62 -3.05
C GLU A 38 -5.40 -11.96 -2.92
N GLY A 39 -4.66 -11.24 -2.11
CA GLY A 39 -3.25 -11.57 -1.85
C GLY A 39 -2.26 -11.09 -2.91
N ILE A 40 -2.66 -10.25 -3.84
CA ILE A 40 -1.81 -9.74 -4.91
C ILE A 40 -0.79 -8.76 -4.36
N ASN A 41 0.46 -8.96 -4.74
CA ASN A 41 1.55 -8.06 -4.39
C ASN A 41 1.85 -7.13 -5.57
N VAL A 42 1.66 -5.83 -5.38
CA VAL A 42 2.07 -4.81 -6.34
C VAL A 42 3.36 -4.17 -5.82
N PRO A 43 4.50 -4.43 -6.45
CA PRO A 43 5.75 -3.83 -6.01
C PRO A 43 5.72 -2.31 -6.25
N GLY A 44 6.45 -1.56 -5.42
CA GLY A 44 6.58 -0.12 -5.57
C GLY A 44 5.33 0.70 -5.23
N LEU A 45 4.30 0.10 -4.63
CA LEU A 45 3.10 0.81 -4.23
C LEU A 45 3.42 1.82 -3.13
N THR A 46 3.10 3.10 -3.38
CA THR A 46 3.43 4.22 -2.47
C THR A 46 2.21 4.86 -1.84
N HIS A 47 1.08 4.83 -2.53
CA HIS A 47 -0.15 5.49 -2.10
C HIS A 47 -1.35 4.57 -2.25
N THR A 48 -2.29 4.70 -1.33
CA THR A 48 -3.65 4.21 -1.49
C THR A 48 -4.65 5.30 -1.16
N ILE A 49 -5.72 5.37 -1.96
CA ILE A 49 -6.83 6.29 -1.73
C ILE A 49 -8.09 5.46 -1.55
N LEU A 50 -8.67 5.54 -0.37
CA LEU A 50 -9.88 4.78 -0.02
C LEU A 50 -11.12 5.56 -0.44
N LEU A 51 -11.63 5.29 -1.64
CA LEU A 51 -12.78 6.01 -2.22
C LEU A 51 -14.13 5.51 -1.72
N ARG A 52 -14.17 4.43 -0.98
CA ARG A 52 -15.37 3.89 -0.35
C ARG A 52 -15.12 3.48 1.09
N ASN A 53 -16.19 3.33 1.83
CA ASN A 53 -16.12 2.83 3.18
C ASN A 53 -15.80 1.33 3.19
N LEU A 54 -14.65 0.95 3.72
CA LEU A 54 -14.19 -0.44 3.80
C LEU A 54 -14.42 -1.01 5.20
N PRO A 55 -14.75 -2.30 5.31
CA PRO A 55 -14.64 -3.02 6.58
C PRO A 55 -13.22 -2.95 7.14
N VAL A 56 -13.08 -3.03 8.46
CA VAL A 56 -11.79 -2.89 9.14
C VAL A 56 -10.74 -3.87 8.61
N ILE A 57 -11.12 -5.12 8.35
CA ILE A 57 -10.19 -6.13 7.84
C ILE A 57 -9.68 -5.78 6.44
N GLU A 58 -10.56 -5.39 5.53
CA GLU A 58 -10.17 -4.97 4.17
C GLU A 58 -9.32 -3.70 4.20
N MET A 59 -9.64 -2.76 5.06
CA MET A 59 -8.88 -1.54 5.27
C MET A 59 -7.47 -1.86 5.77
N ALA A 60 -7.33 -2.74 6.75
CA ALA A 60 -6.04 -3.20 7.27
C ALA A 60 -5.19 -3.87 6.19
N GLN A 61 -5.78 -4.74 5.38
CA GLN A 61 -5.09 -5.40 4.27
C GLN A 61 -4.62 -4.40 3.21
N THR A 62 -5.44 -3.42 2.87
CA THR A 62 -5.11 -2.39 1.89
C THR A 62 -3.98 -1.49 2.39
N ILE A 63 -4.06 -1.02 3.63
CA ILE A 63 -3.01 -0.21 4.26
C ILE A 63 -1.72 -1.00 4.37
N GLY A 64 -1.78 -2.25 4.81
CA GLY A 64 -0.62 -3.12 4.95
C GLY A 64 0.21 -3.28 3.68
N ARG A 65 -0.42 -3.15 2.50
CA ARG A 65 0.29 -3.21 1.22
C ARG A 65 1.09 -1.95 0.92
N VAL A 66 0.58 -0.80 1.32
CA VAL A 66 1.23 0.49 1.08
C VAL A 66 2.41 0.71 2.01
N ILE A 67 2.31 0.24 3.25
CA ILE A 67 3.36 0.41 4.26
C ILE A 67 4.49 -0.63 4.16
N ARG A 68 4.38 -1.64 3.29
CA ARG A 68 5.45 -2.61 3.10
C ARG A 68 6.75 -1.93 2.69
N LEU A 69 7.83 -2.45 3.22
CA LEU A 69 9.17 -2.07 2.78
C LEU A 69 9.37 -2.32 1.29
N ASP A 70 10.17 -1.50 0.65
CA ASP A 70 10.74 -1.82 -0.65
C ASP A 70 11.54 -3.13 -0.56
N LYS A 71 11.47 -3.98 -1.59
CA LYS A 71 12.16 -5.27 -1.57
C LYS A 71 13.66 -5.14 -1.40
N GLN A 72 14.25 -4.11 -2.01
CA GLN A 72 15.68 -3.86 -1.86
C GLN A 72 16.02 -3.35 -0.46
N ASP A 73 15.17 -2.49 0.09
CA ASP A 73 15.34 -2.03 1.47
C ASP A 73 15.27 -3.20 2.45
N ALA A 74 14.31 -4.10 2.29
CA ALA A 74 14.19 -5.30 3.12
C ALA A 74 15.44 -6.20 3.02
N ALA A 75 15.96 -6.42 1.80
CA ALA A 75 17.16 -7.20 1.58
C ALA A 75 18.40 -6.53 2.18
N ASP A 76 18.52 -5.23 2.06
CA ASP A 76 19.65 -4.45 2.58
C ASP A 76 19.64 -4.41 4.12
N ILE A 77 18.45 -4.35 4.75
CA ILE A 77 18.30 -4.49 6.19
C ILE A 77 18.70 -5.89 6.64
N GLN A 78 18.21 -6.91 5.97
CA GLN A 78 18.49 -8.31 6.32
C GLN A 78 19.97 -8.66 6.16
N SER A 79 20.65 -8.10 5.16
CA SER A 79 22.09 -8.29 4.94
C SER A 79 22.98 -7.40 5.82
N GLY A 80 22.41 -6.49 6.59
CA GLY A 80 23.15 -5.57 7.46
C GLY A 80 23.75 -4.36 6.74
N LYS A 81 23.43 -4.13 5.45
CA LYS A 81 23.91 -2.96 4.69
C LYS A 81 23.35 -1.65 5.24
N ILE A 82 22.08 -1.67 5.66
CA ILE A 82 21.43 -0.53 6.28
C ILE A 82 20.81 -0.94 7.62
N PRO A 83 20.85 -0.05 8.62
CA PRO A 83 20.26 -0.33 9.92
C PRO A 83 18.74 -0.28 9.86
N ALA A 84 18.07 -1.19 10.54
CA ALA A 84 16.61 -1.17 10.65
C ALA A 84 16.14 0.09 11.38
N GLY A 85 15.04 0.69 10.89
CA GLY A 85 14.41 1.86 11.50
C GLY A 85 15.06 3.19 11.13
N GLN A 86 16.16 3.21 10.42
CA GLN A 86 16.79 4.46 9.96
C GLN A 86 16.30 4.84 8.56
N LEU A 87 15.20 5.57 8.52
CA LEU A 87 14.49 5.94 7.29
C LEU A 87 15.34 6.70 6.27
N ASN A 88 16.40 7.38 6.71
CA ASN A 88 17.30 8.12 5.82
C ASN A 88 17.96 7.25 4.75
N PHE A 89 18.14 5.96 5.04
CA PHE A 89 18.74 5.00 4.13
C PHE A 89 17.75 4.25 3.25
N TYR A 90 16.44 4.40 3.51
CA TYR A 90 15.41 3.69 2.78
C TYR A 90 15.07 4.37 1.46
N ARG A 91 14.91 3.58 0.41
CA ARG A 91 14.39 4.01 -0.89
C ARG A 91 12.94 4.43 -0.77
N LYS A 92 12.15 3.63 -0.04
CA LYS A 92 10.77 3.93 0.29
C LYS A 92 10.67 4.28 1.77
N ARG A 93 10.60 5.56 2.07
CA ARG A 93 10.57 6.07 3.45
C ARG A 93 9.18 6.02 4.08
N THR A 94 8.13 6.17 3.27
CA THR A 94 6.74 6.31 3.72
C THR A 94 5.78 5.66 2.75
N GLY A 95 4.66 5.17 3.27
CA GLY A 95 3.46 4.87 2.52
C GLY A 95 2.38 5.90 2.86
N PHE A 96 1.59 6.32 1.88
CA PHE A 96 0.54 7.30 2.06
C PHE A 96 -0.83 6.66 1.96
N VAL A 97 -1.69 6.96 2.91
CA VAL A 97 -3.09 6.56 2.91
C VAL A 97 -3.94 7.82 2.92
N THR A 98 -4.76 7.98 1.89
CA THR A 98 -5.68 9.10 1.79
C THR A 98 -7.11 8.60 1.93
N VAL A 99 -7.83 9.19 2.85
CA VAL A 99 -9.25 8.89 3.08
C VAL A 99 -10.05 10.16 2.81
N PRO A 100 -10.79 10.24 1.68
CA PRO A 100 -11.70 11.36 1.46
C PRO A 100 -12.79 11.36 2.53
N VAL A 101 -13.02 12.50 3.15
CA VAL A 101 -13.96 12.66 4.24
C VAL A 101 -15.05 13.64 3.84
N PHE A 102 -16.29 13.17 3.79
CA PHE A 102 -17.45 14.05 3.70
C PHE A 102 -17.86 14.52 5.11
N ALA A 103 -18.25 15.77 5.24
CA ALA A 103 -18.58 16.38 6.53
C ALA A 103 -19.56 15.55 7.42
N ASN A 104 -20.49 14.81 6.77
CA ASN A 104 -21.48 13.99 7.47
C ASN A 104 -20.98 12.62 7.92
N TYR A 105 -19.88 12.11 7.35
CA TYR A 105 -19.37 10.75 7.61
C TYR A 105 -17.93 10.73 8.14
N GLY A 106 -17.30 11.89 8.25
CA GLY A 106 -15.88 12.02 8.58
C GLY A 106 -15.49 11.35 9.89
N LYS A 107 -16.27 11.56 10.94
CA LYS A 107 -15.97 10.99 12.27
C LYS A 107 -16.02 9.47 12.31
N GLN A 108 -16.88 8.82 11.53
CA GLN A 108 -16.94 7.35 11.47
C GLN A 108 -15.74 6.77 10.71
N THR A 109 -15.36 7.41 9.62
CA THR A 109 -14.20 7.00 8.84
C THR A 109 -12.90 7.20 9.62
N GLU A 110 -12.77 8.31 10.32
CA GLU A 110 -11.65 8.60 11.20
C GLU A 110 -11.52 7.55 12.31
N LYS A 111 -12.60 7.19 12.99
CA LYS A 111 -12.61 6.15 14.02
C LYS A 111 -12.20 4.77 13.47
N ARG A 112 -12.65 4.42 12.28
CA ARG A 112 -12.26 3.16 11.64
C ARG A 112 -10.79 3.15 11.27
N LEU A 113 -10.30 4.24 10.69
CA LEU A 113 -8.89 4.39 10.36
C LEU A 113 -8.04 4.31 11.62
N GLN A 114 -8.44 4.97 12.70
CA GLN A 114 -7.73 4.91 13.98
C GLN A 114 -7.65 3.47 14.52
N ARG A 115 -8.73 2.70 14.45
CA ARG A 115 -8.72 1.29 14.85
C ARG A 115 -7.75 0.45 14.05
N VAL A 116 -7.64 0.70 12.75
CA VAL A 116 -6.69 0.00 11.88
C VAL A 116 -5.26 0.39 12.22
N VAL A 117 -5.00 1.65 12.41
CA VAL A 117 -3.68 2.14 12.85
C VAL A 117 -3.30 1.52 14.19
N ASP A 118 -4.20 1.49 15.16
CA ASP A 118 -3.98 0.90 16.48
C ASP A 118 -3.73 -0.62 16.41
N ALA A 119 -4.33 -1.30 15.42
CA ALA A 119 -4.15 -2.74 15.22
C ALA A 119 -2.85 -3.10 14.48
N ILE A 120 -2.39 -2.25 13.57
CA ILE A 120 -1.19 -2.50 12.75
C ILE A 120 0.07 -1.99 13.46
N PHE A 121 -0.03 -0.87 14.15
CA PHE A 121 1.11 -0.21 14.79
C PHE A 121 1.05 -0.38 16.30
N VAL A 122 2.07 -0.99 16.85
CA VAL A 122 2.28 -0.95 18.31
C VAL A 122 2.88 0.41 18.66
N LYS A 123 2.26 1.11 19.58
CA LYS A 123 2.68 2.46 19.98
C LYS A 123 4.14 2.47 20.41
N GLY A 124 4.93 3.32 19.76
CA GLY A 124 6.36 3.47 20.06
C GLY A 124 7.28 2.44 19.37
N ILE A 125 6.74 1.53 18.58
CA ILE A 125 7.53 0.54 17.81
C ILE A 125 7.27 0.78 16.32
N ALA A 126 8.34 0.96 15.55
CA ALA A 126 8.24 1.03 14.10
C ALA A 126 7.70 -0.29 13.53
N PRO A 127 6.80 -0.27 12.55
CA PRO A 127 6.31 -1.51 11.95
C PRO A 127 7.45 -2.27 11.28
N THR A 128 7.60 -3.50 11.69
CA THR A 128 8.50 -4.48 11.05
C THR A 128 7.69 -5.28 10.05
N GLU A 129 7.51 -4.77 8.86
CA GLU A 129 6.60 -5.29 7.83
C GLU A 129 5.11 -5.11 8.09
#